data_419e2731781f737e5892011ead573c09
#
_entry.id   419e2731781f737e5892011ead573c09
#
_cell.length_a   1.000
_cell.length_b   1.000
_cell.length_c   1.000
_cell.angle_alpha   90.00
_cell.angle_beta   90.00
_cell.angle_gamma   90.00
#
_symmetry.space_group_name_H-M   'P 1'
#
loop_
_entity.id
_entity.type
_entity.pdbx_description
1 polymer ?
#
loop_
_entity_poly.entity_id
_entity_poly.type
_entity_poly.pdbx_seq_one_letter_code
_entity_poly.pdbx_strand_id
1 'polypeptide(L)' 'MYESRIADLEADLASRDNQFRELMAAKDGEIQLLRQQMADQLMEYHELMDIKLALDMEIGKFIL' A
#
# COMPACT_ATOMS: atom_id res chain seq x y z
N MET A 1 44.37 -17.74 4.06
CA MET A 1 43.42 -18.17 3.07
C MET A 1 41.99 -18.27 3.61
N TYR A 2 41.79 -19.03 4.65
CA TYR A 2 40.45 -19.18 5.22
C TYR A 2 39.91 -17.89 5.85
N GLU A 3 40.78 -17.14 6.53
CA GLU A 3 40.41 -15.88 7.19
C GLU A 3 39.96 -14.85 6.18
N SER A 4 40.65 -14.74 5.06
CA SER A 4 40.29 -13.81 3.96
C SER A 4 38.97 -14.18 3.34
N ARG A 5 38.71 -15.46 3.16
CA ARG A 5 37.45 -15.96 2.60
C ARG A 5 36.28 -15.73 3.53
N ILE A 6 36.50 -15.90 4.83
CA ILE A 6 35.46 -15.62 5.83
C ILE A 6 35.13 -14.15 5.84
N ALA A 7 36.12 -13.24 5.79
CA ALA A 7 35.92 -11.81 5.72
C ALA A 7 35.15 -11.40 4.48
N ASP A 8 35.47 -12.00 3.32
CA ASP A 8 34.74 -11.74 2.07
C ASP A 8 33.30 -12.17 2.15
N LEU A 9 33.03 -13.35 2.73
CA LEU A 9 31.66 -13.85 2.91
C LEU A 9 30.86 -13.00 3.89
N GLU A 10 31.49 -12.52 4.96
CA GLU A 10 30.84 -11.65 5.92
C GLU A 10 30.48 -10.30 5.29
N ALA A 11 31.38 -9.74 4.47
CA ALA A 11 31.12 -8.49 3.76
C ALA A 11 29.99 -8.65 2.74
N ASP A 12 29.99 -9.76 2.00
CA ASP A 12 28.93 -10.07 1.04
C ASP A 12 27.57 -10.23 1.75
N LEU A 13 27.55 -10.93 2.87
CA LEU A 13 26.34 -11.13 3.66
C LEU A 13 25.80 -9.79 4.19
N ALA A 14 26.67 -8.91 4.70
CA ALA A 14 26.26 -7.59 5.17
C ALA A 14 25.70 -6.74 4.04
N SER A 15 26.30 -6.80 2.85
CA SER A 15 25.82 -6.09 1.68
C SER A 15 24.42 -6.56 1.26
N ARG A 16 24.21 -7.86 1.25
CA ARG A 16 22.89 -8.45 0.92
C ARG A 16 21.85 -8.10 1.95
N ASP A 17 22.22 -8.09 3.22
CA ASP A 17 21.31 -7.69 4.29
C ASP A 17 20.87 -6.25 4.14
N ASN A 18 21.78 -5.34 3.83
CA ASN A 18 21.45 -3.93 3.57
C ASN A 18 20.54 -3.79 2.37
N GLN A 19 20.81 -4.48 1.28
CA GLN A 19 19.95 -4.47 0.08
C GLN A 19 18.56 -4.98 0.39
N PHE A 20 18.47 -6.03 1.18
CA PHE A 20 17.19 -6.60 1.60
C PHE A 20 16.39 -5.61 2.45
N ARG A 21 17.05 -4.94 3.39
CA ARG A 21 16.41 -3.92 4.24
C ARG A 21 15.90 -2.76 3.42
N GLU A 22 16.69 -2.27 2.46
CA GLU A 22 16.27 -1.20 1.55
C GLU A 22 15.05 -1.61 0.73
N LEU A 23 15.05 -2.83 0.20
CA LEU A 23 13.94 -3.36 -0.55
C LEU A 23 12.68 -3.45 0.31
N MET A 24 12.81 -3.95 1.53
CA MET A 24 11.68 -4.06 2.46
C MET A 24 11.12 -2.69 2.83
N ALA A 25 11.98 -1.70 3.06
CA ALA A 25 11.54 -0.34 3.36
C ALA A 25 10.78 0.27 2.19
N ALA A 26 11.26 0.06 0.96
CA ALA A 26 10.58 0.53 -0.25
C ALA A 26 9.21 -0.14 -0.40
N LYS A 27 9.13 -1.44 -0.16
CA LYS A 27 7.86 -2.20 -0.23
C LYS A 27 6.87 -1.75 0.84
N ASP A 28 7.34 -1.49 2.05
CA ASP A 28 6.48 -0.96 3.11
C ASP A 28 5.90 0.41 2.72
N GLY A 29 6.70 1.27 2.10
CA GLY A 29 6.24 2.56 1.60
C GLY A 29 5.17 2.41 0.53
N GLU A 30 5.35 1.48 -0.42
CA GLU A 30 4.36 1.17 -1.44
C GLU A 30 3.05 0.66 -0.84
N ILE A 31 3.14 -0.22 0.13
CA ILE A 31 1.96 -0.78 0.81
C ILE A 31 1.19 0.32 1.53
N GLN A 32 1.88 1.22 2.22
CA GLN A 32 1.23 2.34 2.91
C GLN A 32 0.51 3.25 1.91
N LEU A 33 1.15 3.56 0.78
CA LEU A 33 0.55 4.37 -0.27
C LEU A 33 -0.70 3.72 -0.85
N LEU A 34 -0.63 2.41 -1.13
CA LEU A 34 -1.76 1.66 -1.65
C LEU A 34 -2.93 1.62 -0.65
N ARG A 35 -2.63 1.45 0.63
CA ARG A 35 -3.66 1.47 1.68
C ARG A 35 -4.35 2.83 1.76
N GLN A 36 -3.58 3.91 1.62
CA GLN A 36 -4.15 5.25 1.62
C GLN A 36 -5.04 5.46 0.40
N GLN A 37 -4.60 5.04 -0.78
CA GLN A 37 -5.40 5.13 -2.01
C GLN A 37 -6.69 4.33 -1.89
N MET A 38 -6.64 3.14 -1.30
CA MET A 38 -7.82 2.32 -1.07
C MET A 38 -8.79 3.00 -0.11
N ALA A 39 -8.28 3.62 0.97
CA ALA A 39 -9.12 4.34 1.90
C ALA A 39 -9.79 5.54 1.24
N ASP A 40 -9.06 6.28 0.41
CA ASP A 40 -9.61 7.42 -0.35
C ASP A 40 -10.69 6.97 -1.32
N GLN A 41 -10.47 5.87 -2.04
CA GLN A 41 -11.46 5.30 -2.96
C GLN A 41 -12.71 4.84 -2.21
N LEU A 42 -12.55 4.26 -1.04
CA LEU A 42 -13.66 3.82 -0.23
C LEU A 42 -14.51 5.01 0.23
N MET A 43 -13.87 6.10 0.64
CA MET A 43 -14.57 7.35 1.00
C MET A 43 -15.34 7.91 -0.19
N GLU A 44 -14.72 7.97 -1.37
CA GLU A 44 -15.38 8.42 -2.60
C GLU A 44 -16.57 7.54 -2.94
N TYR A 45 -16.42 6.24 -2.80
CA TYR A 45 -17.49 5.28 -3.03
C TYR A 45 -18.67 5.52 -2.10
N HIS A 46 -18.42 5.74 -0.81
CA HIS A 46 -19.47 6.03 0.16
C HIS A 46 -20.17 7.34 -0.14
N GLU A 47 -19.44 8.38 -0.53
CA GLU A 47 -20.02 9.65 -0.94
C GLU A 47 -20.94 9.49 -2.15
N LEU A 48 -20.50 8.72 -3.15
CA LEU A 48 -21.30 8.44 -4.34
C LEU A 48 -22.54 7.62 -4.00
N MET A 49 -22.43 6.66 -3.10
CA MET A 49 -23.56 5.86 -2.63
C MET A 49 -24.58 6.73 -1.89
N ASP A 50 -24.12 7.68 -1.07
CA ASP A 50 -25.00 8.60 -0.37
C ASP A 50 -25.76 9.48 -1.35
N ILE A 51 -25.08 10.01 -2.37
CA ILE A 51 -25.70 10.81 -3.42
C ILE A 51 -26.72 9.96 -4.19
N LYS A 52 -26.35 8.75 -4.55
CA LYS A 52 -27.26 7.84 -5.25
C LYS A 52 -28.51 7.57 -4.43
N LEU A 53 -28.35 7.29 -3.15
CA LEU A 53 -29.46 7.03 -2.25
C LEU A 53 -30.39 8.24 -2.16
N ALA A 54 -29.82 9.43 -2.03
CA ALA A 54 -30.61 10.67 -2.00
C ALA A 54 -31.38 10.89 -3.29
N LEU A 55 -30.75 10.62 -4.44
CA LEU A 55 -31.42 10.73 -5.74
C LEU A 55 -32.50 9.69 -5.90
N ASP A 56 -32.29 8.47 -5.47
CA ASP A 56 -33.30 7.40 -5.52
C ASP A 56 -34.51 7.78 -4.66
N MET A 57 -34.29 8.38 -3.50
CA MET A 57 -35.38 8.85 -2.65
C MET A 57 -36.17 9.98 -3.31
N GLU A 58 -35.50 10.91 -3.98
CA GLU A 58 -36.16 12.00 -4.73
C GLU A 58 -37.01 11.44 -5.88
N ILE A 59 -36.46 10.51 -6.65
CA ILE A 59 -37.16 9.84 -7.74
C ILE A 59 -38.37 9.10 -7.20
N GLY A 60 -38.23 8.40 -6.07
CA GLY A 60 -39.33 7.71 -5.43
C GLY A 60 -40.49 8.63 -5.05
N LYS A 61 -40.20 9.85 -4.61
CA LYS A 61 -41.21 10.85 -4.29
C LYS A 61 -41.98 11.29 -5.53
N PHE A 62 -41.32 11.38 -6.68
CA PHE A 62 -41.96 11.77 -7.93
C PHE A 62 -42.83 10.67 -8.53
N ILE A 63 -42.47 9.43 -8.33
CA ILE A 63 -43.18 8.26 -8.91
C ILE A 63 -44.44 7.93 -8.09
N LEU A 64 -44.36 8.16 -6.80
CA LEU A 64 -45.46 7.89 -5.88
C LEU A 64 -46.42 9.07 -5.80
#